data_caec581a341844457e526cbc516d6935
#
_entry.id   caec581a341844457e526cbc516d6935
#
_cell.length_a   1.000
_cell.length_b   1.000
_cell.length_c   1.000
_cell.angle_alpha   90.00
_cell.angle_beta   90.00
_cell.angle_gamma   90.00
#
_symmetry.space_group_name_H-M   'P 1'
#
loop_
_entity.id
_entity.type
_entity.pdbx_description
1 polymer ?
#
loop_
_entity_poly.entity_id
_entity_poly.type
_entity_poly.pdbx_seq_one_letter_code
_entity_poly.pdbx_strand_id
1 'polypeptide(L)'
;MNQVYPRSFSHIGISVPNVEKAVEFYTKVMGWYTIMEPTLITEDDSPIGEMCTEVFGEKWEKFKIAHLSTGDRIGVEIFEFKNQENPENNFEYWKTGIFHFCVQDPDVEGLAERIVEAGGKKRMQAPRYYYPGEKPYRMIYMEDPFGNILEIYSHSYELIYSAGAY
;
A
#
# COMPACT_ATOMS: atom_id res chain seq x y z
N MET A 1 -7.73 10.20 -35.06
CA MET A 1 -6.93 9.98 -33.82
C MET A 1 -7.77 9.13 -32.88
N ASN A 2 -7.25 8.01 -32.40
CA ASN A 2 -7.97 7.21 -31.41
C ASN A 2 -8.02 8.02 -30.10
N GLN A 3 -9.24 8.23 -29.59
CA GLN A 3 -9.43 8.94 -28.33
C GLN A 3 -8.89 8.07 -27.18
N VAL A 4 -7.98 8.62 -26.37
CA VAL A 4 -7.44 7.96 -25.18
C VAL A 4 -8.22 8.44 -23.96
N TYR A 5 -8.83 7.49 -23.25
CA TYR A 5 -9.55 7.76 -22.00
C TYR A 5 -8.65 7.48 -20.80
N PRO A 6 -8.78 8.23 -19.69
CA PRO A 6 -8.12 7.90 -18.43
C PRO A 6 -8.45 6.48 -17.97
N ARG A 7 -7.43 5.74 -17.52
CA ARG A 7 -7.63 4.40 -16.95
C ARG A 7 -7.86 4.51 -15.45
N SER A 8 -8.79 3.74 -14.94
CA SER A 8 -9.00 3.62 -13.51
C SER A 8 -7.87 2.81 -12.88
N PHE A 9 -7.49 3.17 -11.66
CA PHE A 9 -6.57 2.36 -10.87
C PHE A 9 -7.34 1.17 -10.29
N SER A 10 -6.88 -0.05 -10.52
CA SER A 10 -7.58 -1.27 -10.10
C SER A 10 -7.06 -1.81 -8.77
N HIS A 11 -5.76 -2.08 -8.70
CA HIS A 11 -5.13 -2.63 -7.50
C HIS A 11 -3.63 -2.30 -7.46
N ILE A 12 -3.03 -2.54 -6.30
CA ILE A 12 -1.59 -2.52 -6.07
C ILE A 12 -1.17 -3.85 -5.43
N GLY A 13 0.00 -4.37 -5.82
CA GLY A 13 0.65 -5.50 -5.15
C GLY A 13 1.74 -5.01 -4.21
N ILE A 14 1.74 -5.51 -2.98
CA ILE A 14 2.77 -5.24 -1.99
C ILE A 14 3.31 -6.55 -1.42
N SER A 15 4.60 -6.58 -1.12
CA SER A 15 5.24 -7.74 -0.49
C SER A 15 5.48 -7.49 0.99
N VAL A 16 5.27 -8.54 1.80
CA VAL A 16 5.41 -8.49 3.25
C VAL A 16 6.07 -9.77 3.76
N PRO A 17 6.76 -9.74 4.91
CA PRO A 17 7.38 -10.94 5.47
C PRO A 17 6.39 -11.93 6.10
N ASN A 18 5.15 -11.51 6.37
CA ASN A 18 4.09 -12.34 6.95
C ASN A 18 2.72 -11.81 6.54
N VAL A 19 2.02 -12.56 5.69
CA VAL A 19 0.74 -12.12 5.11
C VAL A 19 -0.38 -12.06 6.15
N GLU A 20 -0.42 -12.99 7.13
CA GLU A 20 -1.45 -13.02 8.17
C GLU A 20 -1.39 -11.77 9.06
N LYS A 21 -0.17 -11.39 9.48
CA LYS A 21 0.04 -10.15 10.25
C LYS A 21 -0.28 -8.90 9.43
N ALA A 22 0.02 -8.92 8.13
CA ALA A 22 -0.30 -7.81 7.25
C ALA A 22 -1.82 -7.65 7.07
N VAL A 23 -2.55 -8.74 6.86
CA VAL A 23 -4.02 -8.73 6.82
C VAL A 23 -4.58 -8.17 8.13
N GLU A 24 -4.07 -8.62 9.28
CA GLU A 24 -4.48 -8.10 10.58
C GLU A 24 -4.24 -6.59 10.72
N PHE A 25 -3.05 -6.10 10.35
CA PHE A 25 -2.72 -4.68 10.37
C PHE A 25 -3.65 -3.86 9.46
N TYR A 26 -3.72 -4.22 8.19
CA TYR A 26 -4.50 -3.44 7.23
C TYR A 26 -6.01 -3.47 7.49
N THR A 27 -6.54 -4.54 8.06
CA THR A 27 -7.95 -4.59 8.45
C THR A 27 -8.23 -3.81 9.73
N LYS A 28 -7.39 -3.94 10.77
CA LYS A 28 -7.64 -3.31 12.08
C LYS A 28 -7.22 -1.84 12.15
N VAL A 29 -6.15 -1.47 11.46
CA VAL A 29 -5.58 -0.11 11.52
C VAL A 29 -6.07 0.75 10.37
N MET A 30 -6.04 0.21 9.14
CA MET A 30 -6.44 0.95 7.93
C MET A 30 -7.94 0.81 7.61
N GLY A 31 -8.65 -0.10 8.28
CA GLY A 31 -10.08 -0.33 8.04
C GLY A 31 -10.38 -0.97 6.68
N TRP A 32 -9.38 -1.56 6.01
CA TRP A 32 -9.62 -2.28 4.75
C TRP A 32 -10.34 -3.60 5.03
N TYR A 33 -11.03 -4.14 4.04
CA TYR A 33 -11.75 -5.40 4.21
C TYR A 33 -11.16 -6.52 3.35
N THR A 34 -11.16 -7.72 3.88
CA THR A 34 -10.63 -8.90 3.21
C THR A 34 -11.61 -9.38 2.14
N ILE A 35 -11.12 -9.58 0.91
CA ILE A 35 -11.83 -10.22 -0.20
C ILE A 35 -11.47 -11.69 -0.25
N MET A 36 -10.18 -12.01 -0.08
CA MET A 36 -9.65 -13.36 -0.04
C MET A 36 -8.63 -13.49 1.10
N GLU A 37 -8.88 -14.46 1.97
CA GLU A 37 -7.98 -14.78 3.07
C GLU A 37 -6.62 -15.29 2.56
N PRO A 38 -5.57 -15.27 3.40
CA PRO A 38 -4.26 -15.79 3.06
C PRO A 38 -4.34 -17.20 2.45
N THR A 39 -3.95 -17.32 1.18
CA THR A 39 -4.05 -18.53 0.38
C THR A 39 -2.69 -18.91 -0.16
N LEU A 40 -2.32 -20.18 -0.05
CA LEU A 40 -1.08 -20.72 -0.61
C LEU A 40 -1.25 -20.96 -2.11
N ILE A 41 -0.33 -20.43 -2.91
CA ILE A 41 -0.18 -20.69 -4.33
C ILE A 41 1.13 -21.47 -4.53
N THR A 42 1.08 -22.51 -5.34
CA THR A 42 2.23 -23.39 -5.64
C THR A 42 2.56 -23.37 -7.12
N GLU A 43 3.83 -23.56 -7.45
CA GLU A 43 4.30 -23.73 -8.82
C GLU A 43 3.84 -25.11 -9.32
N ASP A 44 2.82 -25.11 -10.16
CA ASP A 44 2.20 -26.30 -10.73
C ASP A 44 1.59 -26.00 -12.10
N ASP A 45 1.02 -27.03 -12.73
CA ASP A 45 0.39 -26.95 -14.07
C ASP A 45 -1.07 -26.41 -14.01
N SER A 46 -1.49 -25.79 -12.91
CA SER A 46 -2.78 -25.13 -12.84
C SER A 46 -2.75 -23.81 -13.61
N PRO A 47 -3.90 -23.28 -14.08
CA PRO A 47 -3.93 -21.99 -14.77
C PRO A 47 -3.29 -20.83 -14.00
N ILE A 48 -3.38 -20.85 -12.66
CA ILE A 48 -2.73 -19.84 -11.80
C ILE A 48 -1.22 -20.10 -11.68
N GLY A 49 -0.80 -21.35 -11.57
CA GLY A 49 0.60 -21.74 -11.53
C GLY A 49 1.33 -21.41 -12.83
N GLU A 50 0.73 -21.74 -13.98
CA GLU A 50 1.26 -21.36 -15.31
C GLU A 50 1.39 -19.84 -15.46
N MET A 51 0.34 -19.06 -15.12
CA MET A 51 0.38 -17.62 -15.17
C MET A 51 1.49 -17.03 -14.27
N CYS A 52 1.64 -17.54 -13.04
CA CYS A 52 2.69 -17.08 -12.14
C CYS A 52 4.09 -17.41 -12.69
N THR A 53 4.27 -18.56 -13.34
CA THR A 53 5.53 -18.93 -14.01
C THR A 53 5.86 -18.00 -15.17
N GLU A 54 4.87 -17.58 -15.95
CA GLU A 54 5.06 -16.55 -17.00
C GLU A 54 5.54 -15.21 -16.43
N VAL A 55 5.05 -14.81 -15.23
CA VAL A 55 5.36 -13.53 -14.61
C VAL A 55 6.68 -13.55 -13.85
N PHE A 56 6.92 -14.60 -13.04
CA PHE A 56 8.07 -14.69 -12.13
C PHE A 56 9.26 -15.47 -12.70
N GLY A 57 9.07 -16.22 -13.77
CA GLY A 57 10.01 -17.25 -14.25
C GLY A 57 9.79 -18.57 -13.49
N GLU A 58 10.66 -19.54 -13.76
CA GLU A 58 10.63 -20.85 -13.07
C GLU A 58 11.30 -20.78 -11.68
N LYS A 59 10.98 -21.73 -10.80
CA LYS A 59 11.57 -21.92 -9.47
C LYS A 59 11.12 -20.92 -8.41
N TRP A 60 9.92 -20.36 -8.56
CA TRP A 60 9.30 -19.55 -7.49
C TRP A 60 8.72 -20.42 -6.37
N GLU A 61 8.54 -21.72 -6.61
CA GLU A 61 8.09 -22.76 -5.71
C GLU A 61 6.69 -22.51 -5.11
N LYS A 62 6.56 -21.50 -4.27
CA LYS A 62 5.29 -21.11 -3.63
C LYS A 62 5.35 -19.73 -3.00
N PHE A 63 4.21 -19.13 -2.84
CA PHE A 63 3.98 -17.92 -2.05
C PHE A 63 2.59 -17.95 -1.42
N LYS A 64 2.36 -17.12 -0.42
CA LYS A 64 1.01 -16.83 0.05
C LYS A 64 0.56 -15.49 -0.49
N ILE A 65 -0.75 -15.38 -0.75
CA ILE A 65 -1.39 -14.14 -1.18
C ILE A 65 -2.69 -13.94 -0.43
N ALA A 66 -3.00 -12.69 -0.09
CA ALA A 66 -4.31 -12.26 0.37
C ALA A 66 -4.79 -11.08 -0.48
N HIS A 67 -6.09 -10.95 -0.64
CA HIS A 67 -6.70 -9.82 -1.34
C HIS A 67 -7.54 -9.01 -0.38
N LEU A 68 -7.23 -7.72 -0.28
CA LEU A 68 -8.00 -6.74 0.45
C LEU A 68 -8.58 -5.70 -0.52
N SER A 69 -9.50 -4.90 -0.02
CA SER A 69 -10.00 -3.72 -0.72
C SER A 69 -10.02 -2.52 0.21
N THR A 70 -9.64 -1.39 -0.33
CA THR A 70 -9.76 -0.09 0.34
C THR A 70 -11.21 0.40 0.37
N GLY A 71 -11.48 1.47 1.10
CA GLY A 71 -12.83 2.06 1.20
C GLY A 71 -13.40 2.58 -0.13
N ASP A 72 -12.53 2.95 -1.07
CA ASP A 72 -12.88 3.38 -2.43
C ASP A 72 -12.75 2.25 -3.48
N ARG A 73 -12.67 1.01 -3.02
CA ARG A 73 -12.68 -0.23 -3.82
C ARG A 73 -11.44 -0.45 -4.69
N ILE A 74 -10.31 0.13 -4.31
CA ILE A 74 -9.02 -0.24 -4.90
C ILE A 74 -8.54 -1.53 -4.24
N GLY A 75 -8.17 -2.52 -5.06
CA GLY A 75 -7.63 -3.79 -4.57
C GLY A 75 -6.22 -3.62 -3.98
N VAL A 76 -5.94 -4.43 -2.96
CA VAL A 76 -4.57 -4.57 -2.43
C VAL A 76 -4.25 -6.05 -2.36
N GLU A 77 -3.30 -6.48 -3.17
CA GLU A 77 -2.74 -7.83 -3.15
C GLU A 77 -1.54 -7.84 -2.22
N ILE A 78 -1.59 -8.70 -1.21
CA ILE A 78 -0.52 -8.82 -0.21
C ILE A 78 0.19 -10.14 -0.43
N PHE A 79 1.48 -10.10 -0.77
CA PHE A 79 2.30 -11.26 -1.09
C PHE A 79 3.31 -11.57 0.03
N GLU A 80 3.46 -12.87 0.34
CA GLU A 80 4.55 -13.41 1.17
C GLU A 80 5.30 -14.45 0.36
N PHE A 81 6.50 -14.12 -0.13
CA PHE A 81 7.37 -15.04 -0.86
C PHE A 81 8.30 -15.80 0.09
N LYS A 82 8.59 -17.08 -0.23
CA LYS A 82 9.31 -18.03 0.64
C LYS A 82 10.72 -17.58 1.07
N ASN A 83 11.43 -16.88 0.23
CA ASN A 83 12.81 -16.46 0.48
C ASN A 83 12.94 -14.95 0.63
N GLN A 84 11.87 -14.33 1.06
CA GLN A 84 11.91 -12.92 1.35
C GLN A 84 12.74 -12.70 2.61
N GLU A 85 14.05 -12.54 2.40
CA GLU A 85 14.82 -11.79 3.37
C GLU A 85 14.12 -10.42 3.40
N ASN A 86 13.58 -10.06 4.56
CA ASN A 86 13.14 -8.71 4.77
C ASN A 86 14.39 -7.92 5.13
N PRO A 87 15.18 -7.44 4.13
CA PRO A 87 16.20 -6.47 4.45
C PRO A 87 15.45 -5.31 5.08
N GLU A 88 16.01 -4.72 6.12
CA GLU A 88 15.54 -3.44 6.59
C GLU A 88 15.28 -2.58 5.36
N ASN A 89 14.06 -2.04 5.23
CA ASN A 89 13.71 -1.26 4.07
C ASN A 89 14.67 -0.07 3.97
N ASN A 90 15.66 -0.17 3.10
CA ASN A 90 16.69 0.85 2.91
C ASN A 90 16.13 2.13 2.28
N PHE A 91 14.81 2.20 2.03
CA PHE A 91 14.10 3.34 1.46
C PHE A 91 14.87 3.96 0.27
N GLU A 92 15.10 3.16 -0.74
CA GLU A 92 15.83 3.55 -1.93
C GLU A 92 14.90 4.30 -2.91
N TYR A 93 14.43 5.48 -2.51
CA TYR A 93 13.48 6.31 -3.26
C TYR A 93 13.97 6.72 -4.67
N TRP A 94 15.28 6.64 -4.91
CA TRP A 94 15.91 6.96 -6.21
C TRP A 94 15.85 5.81 -7.22
N LYS A 95 15.49 4.59 -6.81
CA LYS A 95 15.29 3.48 -7.72
C LYS A 95 13.98 3.64 -8.49
N THR A 96 14.00 3.30 -9.78
CA THR A 96 12.79 3.27 -10.58
C THR A 96 11.80 2.25 -10.02
N GLY A 97 10.58 2.67 -9.73
CA GLY A 97 9.52 1.81 -9.18
C GLY A 97 8.56 2.58 -8.29
N ILE A 98 7.62 1.85 -7.70
CA ILE A 98 6.70 2.40 -6.70
C ILE A 98 7.43 2.39 -5.36
N PHE A 99 7.66 3.57 -4.75
CA PHE A 99 8.33 3.66 -3.46
C PHE A 99 7.37 3.98 -2.30
N HIS A 100 6.15 4.42 -2.59
CA HIS A 100 5.09 4.61 -1.59
C HIS A 100 3.70 4.48 -2.21
N PHE A 101 2.71 4.29 -1.37
CA PHE A 101 1.30 4.49 -1.69
C PHE A 101 0.71 5.53 -0.73
N CYS A 102 -0.43 6.10 -1.08
CA CYS A 102 -1.08 7.12 -0.25
C CYS A 102 -2.50 6.72 0.08
N VAL A 103 -2.91 7.03 1.31
CA VAL A 103 -4.30 6.88 1.78
C VAL A 103 -4.85 8.24 2.21
N GLN A 104 -6.16 8.37 2.18
CA GLN A 104 -6.84 9.57 2.65
C GLN A 104 -7.55 9.28 3.96
N ASP A 105 -7.23 10.07 5.00
CA ASP A 105 -7.95 10.07 6.28
C ASP A 105 -8.00 11.50 6.81
N PRO A 106 -9.17 12.07 7.09
CA PRO A 106 -9.28 13.41 7.66
C PRO A 106 -8.61 13.53 9.05
N ASP A 107 -8.51 12.41 9.80
CA ASP A 107 -7.79 12.30 11.06
C ASP A 107 -6.36 11.78 10.84
N VAL A 108 -5.54 12.58 10.14
CA VAL A 108 -4.14 12.24 9.82
C VAL A 108 -3.34 11.87 11.07
N GLU A 109 -3.50 12.64 12.13
CA GLU A 109 -2.80 12.47 13.39
C GLU A 109 -3.21 11.15 14.08
N GLY A 110 -4.50 10.89 14.19
CA GLY A 110 -5.02 9.68 14.82
C GLY A 110 -4.66 8.41 14.04
N LEU A 111 -4.70 8.44 12.71
CA LEU A 111 -4.22 7.31 11.92
C LEU A 111 -2.72 7.09 12.09
N ALA A 112 -1.92 8.17 12.09
CA ALA A 112 -0.48 8.06 12.29
C ALA A 112 -0.12 7.44 13.66
N GLU A 113 -0.84 7.80 14.73
CA GLU A 113 -0.65 7.20 16.06
C GLU A 113 -1.05 5.71 16.05
N ARG A 114 -2.19 5.33 15.48
CA ARG A 114 -2.60 3.92 15.35
C ARG A 114 -1.56 3.08 14.59
N ILE A 115 -0.95 3.62 13.54
CA ILE A 115 0.12 2.94 12.81
C ILE A 115 1.34 2.72 13.72
N VAL A 116 1.74 3.73 14.51
CA VAL A 116 2.86 3.61 15.46
C VAL A 116 2.57 2.59 16.55
N GLU A 117 1.37 2.62 17.13
CA GLU A 117 0.93 1.64 18.14
C GLU A 117 0.95 0.20 17.62
N ALA A 118 0.68 0.02 16.33
CA ALA A 118 0.76 -1.27 15.64
C ALA A 118 2.18 -1.68 15.19
N GLY A 119 3.21 -0.89 15.54
CA GLY A 119 4.62 -1.21 15.24
C GLY A 119 5.19 -0.52 14.01
N GLY A 120 4.46 0.36 13.37
CA GLY A 120 4.96 1.22 12.30
C GLY A 120 5.78 2.40 12.84
N LYS A 121 6.22 3.28 11.94
CA LYS A 121 7.09 4.41 12.29
C LYS A 121 6.67 5.69 11.57
N LYS A 122 6.85 6.83 12.23
CA LYS A 122 6.76 8.15 11.58
C LYS A 122 8.06 8.41 10.79
N ARG A 123 7.93 8.83 9.53
CA ARG A 123 9.05 9.32 8.69
C ARG A 123 9.19 10.84 8.79
N MET A 124 8.21 11.51 9.37
CA MET A 124 8.20 12.94 9.66
C MET A 124 7.84 13.13 11.14
N GLN A 125 8.34 14.20 11.76
CA GLN A 125 8.06 14.48 13.18
C GLN A 125 6.59 14.86 13.41
N ALA A 126 5.98 15.59 12.46
CA ALA A 126 4.60 16.06 12.51
C ALA A 126 4.02 16.18 11.09
N PRO A 127 2.69 16.17 10.94
CA PRO A 127 2.07 16.48 9.68
C PRO A 127 2.47 17.85 9.15
N ARG A 128 2.63 17.97 7.84
CA ARG A 128 2.95 19.21 7.16
C ARG A 128 1.74 19.75 6.42
N TYR A 129 1.47 21.02 6.63
CA TYR A 129 0.40 21.72 5.94
C TYR A 129 0.90 22.25 4.58
N TYR A 130 0.08 22.08 3.54
CA TYR A 130 0.37 22.59 2.19
C TYR A 130 0.14 24.10 2.08
N TYR A 131 -0.88 24.62 2.79
CA TYR A 131 -1.26 26.02 2.81
C TYR A 131 -1.42 26.49 4.27
N PRO A 132 -0.31 26.71 5.00
CA PRO A 132 -0.35 27.04 6.42
C PRO A 132 -1.14 28.32 6.70
N GLY A 133 -2.14 28.24 7.59
CA GLY A 133 -2.99 29.37 7.95
C GLY A 133 -4.13 29.67 6.97
N GLU A 134 -4.17 29.03 5.79
CA GLU A 134 -5.20 29.25 4.78
C GLU A 134 -6.15 28.06 4.64
N LYS A 135 -5.59 26.84 4.54
CA LYS A 135 -6.37 25.61 4.32
C LYS A 135 -5.91 24.48 5.25
N PRO A 136 -6.82 23.58 5.63
CA PRO A 136 -6.51 22.49 6.56
C PRO A 136 -5.77 21.30 5.91
N TYR A 137 -5.32 21.44 4.66
CA TYR A 137 -4.74 20.36 3.88
C TYR A 137 -3.35 20.01 4.42
N ARG A 138 -3.21 18.78 4.91
CA ARG A 138 -1.97 18.29 5.50
C ARG A 138 -1.72 16.83 5.19
N MET A 139 -0.48 16.45 5.35
CA MET A 139 -0.01 15.09 5.09
C MET A 139 1.11 14.68 6.04
N ILE A 140 1.33 13.38 6.16
CA ILE A 140 2.48 12.79 6.83
C ILE A 140 2.96 11.53 6.10
N TYR A 141 4.28 11.34 6.04
CA TYR A 141 4.89 10.06 5.62
C TYR A 141 5.08 9.14 6.82
N MET A 142 4.69 7.89 6.64
CA MET A 142 4.78 6.82 7.60
C MET A 142 5.51 5.60 6.99
N GLU A 143 5.88 4.68 7.84
CA GLU A 143 6.32 3.35 7.49
C GLU A 143 5.41 2.36 8.23
N ASP A 144 4.87 1.38 7.51
CA ASP A 144 4.07 0.33 8.13
C ASP A 144 4.96 -0.66 8.92
N PRO A 145 4.39 -1.60 9.70
CA PRO A 145 5.19 -2.57 10.45
C PRO A 145 6.06 -3.50 9.59
N PHE A 146 5.86 -3.52 8.27
CA PHE A 146 6.53 -4.39 7.31
C PHE A 146 7.59 -3.67 6.47
N GLY A 147 7.74 -2.35 6.67
CA GLY A 147 8.71 -1.52 5.97
C GLY A 147 8.17 -0.82 4.72
N ASN A 148 6.88 -0.96 4.37
CA ASN A 148 6.31 -0.22 3.26
C ASN A 148 6.11 1.24 3.63
N ILE A 149 6.42 2.13 2.68
CA ILE A 149 6.24 3.57 2.88
C ILE A 149 4.84 3.97 2.43
N LEU A 150 4.18 4.74 3.25
CA LEU A 150 2.86 5.30 2.95
C LEU A 150 2.76 6.77 3.33
N GLU A 151 1.91 7.49 2.61
CA GLU A 151 1.47 8.82 2.97
C GLU A 151 0.04 8.78 3.51
N ILE A 152 -0.28 9.70 4.39
CA ILE A 152 -1.65 9.96 4.83
C ILE A 152 -1.97 11.40 4.44
N TYR A 153 -3.01 11.57 3.61
CA TYR A 153 -3.54 12.88 3.22
C TYR A 153 -4.85 13.17 3.93
N SER A 154 -5.01 14.39 4.44
CA SER A 154 -6.28 14.80 5.05
C SER A 154 -7.41 15.00 4.04
N HIS A 155 -7.09 15.28 2.78
CA HIS A 155 -8.02 15.59 1.70
C HIS A 155 -7.61 14.88 0.41
N SER A 156 -8.50 14.91 -0.59
CA SER A 156 -8.21 14.30 -1.89
C SER A 156 -7.00 14.94 -2.56
N TYR A 157 -6.31 14.14 -3.36
CA TYR A 157 -5.14 14.57 -4.13
C TYR A 157 -5.43 15.81 -4.99
N GLU A 158 -6.59 15.84 -5.65
CA GLU A 158 -7.01 16.98 -6.48
C GLU A 158 -7.15 18.27 -5.66
N LEU A 159 -7.79 18.22 -4.49
CA LEU A 159 -7.94 19.41 -3.63
C LEU A 159 -6.58 19.95 -3.17
N ILE A 160 -5.64 19.05 -2.87
CA ILE A 160 -4.31 19.46 -2.38
C ILE A 160 -3.50 20.14 -3.49
N TYR A 161 -3.56 19.62 -4.73
CA TYR A 161 -2.71 20.08 -5.83
C TYR A 161 -3.41 20.98 -6.85
N SER A 162 -4.70 21.24 -6.70
CA SER A 162 -5.46 22.10 -7.62
C SER A 162 -5.12 23.60 -7.56
N ALA A 163 -4.20 23.99 -6.68
CA ALA A 163 -3.81 25.40 -6.46
C ALA A 163 -5.01 26.34 -6.20
N GLY A 164 -6.07 25.81 -5.56
CA GLY A 164 -7.29 26.58 -5.26
C GLY A 164 -8.28 26.67 -6.42
N ALA A 165 -8.18 25.79 -7.42
CA ALA A 165 -9.15 25.71 -8.53
C ALA A 165 -10.54 25.20 -8.09
N TYR A 166 -10.69 24.71 -6.84
CA TYR A 166 -11.96 24.27 -6.23
C TYR A 166 -12.22 25.01 -4.91
#